data_30b48753a15b8ba7001294847cb2bf05
#
_entry.id   30b48753a15b8ba7001294847cb2bf05
#
_cell.length_a   1.000
_cell.length_b   1.000
_cell.length_c   1.000
_cell.angle_alpha   90.00
_cell.angle_beta   90.00
_cell.angle_gamma   90.00
#
_symmetry.space_group_name_H-M   'P 1'
#
loop_
_entity.id
_entity.type
_entity.pdbx_description
1 polymer ?
#
loop_
_entity_poly.entity_id
_entity_poly.type
_entity_poly.pdbx_seq_one_letter_code
_entity_poly.pdbx_strand_id
1 'polypeptide(L)'
;EISACLVGSEMCIRDRYVLYGILTLTLCGGDAFHLVPRIIRAVRGTNDKIKRQLGIGLQVSSITMTMFYILLMYIWKYTFPELKIPVVIEVVIWISAVIRIVICMFPQNNWCTDEGNMKLSVIRNAVFAVTGIGVMILYLISGNTYGYHMTRMAAAIIISFGCYLPVTLFSKTKPQVGLLMIPKTCAYMWIIVMGLQLMF
;
A
#
# COMPACT_ATOMS: atom_id res chain seq x y z
N GLU A 1 24.84 -23.35 21.86
CA GLU A 1 23.39 -23.04 21.74
C GLU A 1 23.09 -21.53 21.82
N ILE A 2 23.74 -20.79 22.75
CA ILE A 2 23.54 -19.33 22.91
C ILE A 2 23.96 -18.55 21.64
N SER A 3 25.06 -18.92 21.00
CA SER A 3 25.54 -18.24 19.78
C SER A 3 24.63 -18.45 18.57
N ALA A 4 24.02 -19.63 18.44
CA ALA A 4 23.07 -19.90 17.35
C ALA A 4 21.75 -19.11 17.53
N CYS A 5 21.30 -18.91 18.76
CA CYS A 5 20.12 -18.12 19.08
C CYS A 5 20.37 -16.62 18.82
N LEU A 6 21.55 -16.09 19.15
CA LEU A 6 21.97 -14.72 18.88
C LEU A 6 22.05 -14.45 17.35
N VAL A 7 22.70 -15.33 16.60
CA VAL A 7 22.80 -15.22 15.13
C VAL A 7 21.43 -15.26 14.47
N GLY A 8 20.50 -16.10 14.97
CA GLY A 8 19.13 -16.13 14.47
C GLY A 8 18.35 -14.84 14.76
N SER A 9 18.54 -14.22 15.93
CA SER A 9 17.88 -12.96 16.29
C SER A 9 18.44 -11.77 15.50
N GLU A 10 19.75 -11.69 15.28
CA GLU A 10 20.39 -10.64 14.50
C GLU A 10 19.98 -10.72 13.01
N MET A 11 19.85 -11.93 12.46
CA MET A 11 19.37 -12.13 11.09
C MET A 11 17.91 -11.67 10.93
N CYS A 12 17.03 -11.98 11.88
CA CYS A 12 15.65 -11.50 11.89
C CYS A 12 15.54 -9.97 12.00
N ILE A 13 16.42 -9.33 12.79
CA ILE A 13 16.47 -7.88 12.93
C ILE A 13 16.90 -7.25 11.60
N ARG A 14 17.99 -7.72 11.01
CA ARG A 14 18.50 -7.24 9.72
C ARG A 14 17.47 -7.37 8.62
N ASP A 15 16.77 -8.48 8.53
CA ASP A 15 15.75 -8.71 7.50
C ASP A 15 14.56 -7.76 7.65
N ARG A 16 14.18 -7.41 8.87
CA ARG A 16 13.17 -6.36 9.13
C ARG A 16 13.62 -4.99 8.60
N TYR A 17 14.88 -4.58 8.85
CA TYR A 17 15.42 -3.32 8.32
C TYR A 17 15.38 -3.28 6.79
N VAL A 18 15.80 -4.36 6.15
CA VAL A 18 15.79 -4.48 4.68
C VAL A 18 14.36 -4.38 4.15
N LEU A 19 13.41 -5.09 4.76
CA LEU A 19 11.99 -5.03 4.36
C LEU A 19 11.40 -3.64 4.52
N TYR A 20 11.70 -2.92 5.60
CA TYR A 20 11.26 -1.54 5.77
C TYR A 20 11.90 -0.59 4.76
N GLY A 21 13.17 -0.79 4.42
CA GLY A 21 13.84 -0.07 3.35
C GLY A 21 13.15 -0.28 2.00
N ILE A 22 12.87 -1.53 1.65
CA ILE A 22 12.16 -1.89 0.41
C ILE A 22 10.72 -1.33 0.43
N LEU A 23 10.01 -1.41 1.56
CA LEU A 23 8.67 -0.84 1.72
C LEU A 23 8.66 0.67 1.44
N THR A 24 9.61 1.40 2.04
CA THR A 24 9.74 2.85 1.88
C THR A 24 10.07 3.21 0.43
N LEU A 25 11.02 2.51 -0.20
CA LEU A 25 11.37 2.71 -1.60
C LEU A 25 10.20 2.40 -2.54
N THR A 26 9.45 1.34 -2.27
CA THR A 26 8.25 0.97 -3.05
C THR A 26 7.17 2.04 -2.96
N LEU A 27 6.96 2.61 -1.77
CA LEU A 27 6.01 3.68 -1.56
C LEU A 27 6.45 4.96 -2.27
N CYS A 28 7.68 5.43 -2.01
CA CYS A 28 8.23 6.64 -2.61
C CYS A 28 8.29 6.54 -4.14
N GLY A 29 8.75 5.41 -4.67
CA GLY A 29 8.81 5.16 -6.10
C GLY A 29 7.43 5.18 -6.73
N GLY A 30 6.47 4.44 -6.16
CA GLY A 30 5.09 4.40 -6.66
C GLY A 30 4.41 5.77 -6.66
N ASP A 31 4.58 6.55 -5.60
CA ASP A 31 4.04 7.90 -5.51
C ASP A 31 4.74 8.86 -6.45
N ALA A 32 6.07 8.77 -6.64
CA ALA A 32 6.80 9.60 -7.57
C ALA A 32 6.31 9.41 -9.02
N PHE A 33 6.11 8.17 -9.47
CA PHE A 33 5.55 7.88 -10.79
C PHE A 33 4.17 8.49 -11.03
N HIS A 34 3.40 8.69 -9.98
CA HIS A 34 2.07 9.27 -10.05
C HIS A 34 2.07 10.78 -9.86
N LEU A 35 2.89 11.33 -8.97
CA LEU A 35 2.91 12.76 -8.63
C LEU A 35 3.69 13.59 -9.64
N VAL A 36 4.84 13.12 -10.11
CA VAL A 36 5.69 13.87 -11.04
C VAL A 36 4.93 14.26 -12.32
N PRO A 37 4.21 13.35 -13.03
CA PRO A 37 3.42 13.76 -14.19
C PRO A 37 2.28 14.72 -13.86
N ARG A 38 1.72 14.68 -12.64
CA ARG A 38 0.69 15.64 -12.20
C ARG A 38 1.26 17.04 -12.02
N ILE A 39 2.45 17.15 -11.42
CA ILE A 39 3.16 18.42 -11.26
C ILE A 39 3.51 18.99 -12.64
N ILE A 40 4.05 18.17 -13.54
CA ILE A 40 4.36 18.58 -14.91
C ILE A 40 3.11 19.07 -15.64
N ARG A 41 1.98 18.38 -15.48
CA ARG A 41 0.70 18.81 -16.05
C ARG A 41 0.25 20.16 -15.49
N ALA A 42 0.41 20.39 -14.19
CA ALA A 42 0.02 21.65 -13.56
C ALA A 42 0.85 22.84 -14.05
N VAL A 43 2.16 22.62 -14.35
CA VAL A 43 3.10 23.66 -14.78
C VAL A 43 3.05 23.89 -16.31
N ARG A 44 2.99 22.80 -17.11
CA ARG A 44 3.12 22.87 -18.58
C ARG A 44 1.82 22.67 -19.36
N GLY A 45 0.70 22.47 -18.66
CA GLY A 45 -0.58 22.16 -19.29
C GLY A 45 -0.69 20.68 -19.71
N THR A 46 -1.74 20.38 -20.47
CA THR A 46 -2.05 19.00 -20.87
C THR A 46 -1.58 18.76 -22.31
N ASN A 47 -0.73 17.75 -22.49
CA ASN A 47 -0.29 17.25 -23.78
C ASN A 47 -0.48 15.72 -23.82
N ASP A 48 -0.55 15.09 -24.99
CA ASP A 48 -0.74 13.64 -25.14
C ASP A 48 0.36 12.82 -24.47
N LYS A 49 1.61 13.31 -24.49
CA LYS A 49 2.71 12.69 -23.75
C LYS A 49 2.44 12.68 -22.25
N ILE A 50 1.93 13.79 -21.70
CA ILE A 50 1.63 13.93 -20.26
C ILE A 50 0.44 13.04 -19.88
N LYS A 51 -0.59 12.93 -20.74
CA LYS A 51 -1.72 12.00 -20.52
C LYS A 51 -1.23 10.56 -20.43
N ARG A 52 -0.36 10.15 -21.34
CA ARG A 52 0.24 8.81 -21.33
C ARG A 52 1.08 8.56 -20.05
N GLN A 53 1.89 9.53 -19.66
CA GLN A 53 2.69 9.43 -18.42
C GLN A 53 1.80 9.33 -17.17
N LEU A 54 0.69 10.10 -17.13
CA LEU A 54 -0.29 10.01 -16.04
C LEU A 54 -0.93 8.62 -15.98
N GLY A 55 -1.30 8.05 -17.12
CA GLY A 55 -1.87 6.71 -17.20
C GLY A 55 -0.92 5.63 -16.72
N ILE A 56 0.32 5.64 -17.20
CA ILE A 56 1.38 4.72 -16.76
C ILE A 56 1.65 4.91 -15.27
N GLY A 57 1.74 6.16 -14.80
CA GLY A 57 1.95 6.47 -13.39
C GLY A 57 0.86 5.91 -12.48
N LEU A 58 -0.41 5.98 -12.90
CA LEU A 58 -1.53 5.38 -12.18
C LEU A 58 -1.45 3.84 -12.15
N GLN A 59 -1.05 3.22 -13.25
CA GLN A 59 -0.89 1.77 -13.33
C GLN A 59 0.24 1.31 -12.40
N VAL A 60 1.42 1.93 -12.50
CA VAL A 60 2.59 1.63 -11.65
C VAL A 60 2.23 1.83 -10.17
N SER A 61 1.61 2.97 -9.82
CA SER A 61 1.19 3.24 -8.44
C SER A 61 0.17 2.21 -7.93
N SER A 62 -0.73 1.70 -8.78
CA SER A 62 -1.68 0.66 -8.39
C SER A 62 -0.98 -0.67 -8.04
N ILE A 63 0.06 -1.03 -8.79
CA ILE A 63 0.85 -2.25 -8.56
C ILE A 63 1.73 -2.09 -7.32
N THR A 64 2.46 -0.98 -7.21
CA THR A 64 3.36 -0.71 -6.06
C THR A 64 2.60 -0.63 -4.75
N MET A 65 1.37 -0.09 -4.75
CA MET A 65 0.49 -0.12 -3.57
C MET A 65 0.11 -1.54 -3.16
N THR A 66 -0.11 -2.44 -4.10
CA THR A 66 -0.38 -3.85 -3.77
C THR A 66 0.86 -4.50 -3.14
N MET A 67 2.04 -4.26 -3.73
CA MET A 67 3.31 -4.74 -3.17
C MET A 67 3.58 -4.19 -1.78
N PHE A 68 3.25 -2.92 -1.52
CA PHE A 68 3.35 -2.29 -0.21
C PHE A 68 2.57 -3.06 0.87
N TYR A 69 1.33 -3.48 0.59
CA TYR A 69 0.53 -4.25 1.54
C TYR A 69 1.04 -5.69 1.74
N ILE A 70 1.59 -6.31 0.68
CA ILE A 70 2.27 -7.61 0.81
C ILE A 70 3.50 -7.48 1.71
N LEU A 71 4.30 -6.43 1.52
CA LEU A 71 5.46 -6.16 2.37
C LEU A 71 5.06 -5.91 3.82
N LEU A 72 3.96 -5.19 4.09
CA LEU A 72 3.42 -5.02 5.45
C LEU A 72 3.03 -6.36 6.08
N MET A 73 2.44 -7.29 5.33
CA MET A 73 2.15 -8.65 5.82
C MET A 73 3.45 -9.39 6.20
N TYR A 74 4.50 -9.31 5.38
CA TYR A 74 5.78 -9.92 5.70
C TYR A 74 6.46 -9.28 6.90
N ILE A 75 6.43 -7.95 7.02
CA ILE A 75 6.94 -7.22 8.18
C ILE A 75 6.22 -7.71 9.45
N TRP A 76 4.89 -7.88 9.40
CA TRP A 76 4.12 -8.44 10.50
C TRP A 76 4.63 -9.85 10.86
N LYS A 77 4.84 -10.72 9.87
CA LYS A 77 5.32 -12.10 10.06
C LYS A 77 6.69 -12.16 10.74
N TYR A 78 7.61 -11.25 10.37
CA TYR A 78 8.94 -11.18 10.99
C TYR A 78 8.95 -10.45 12.34
N THR A 79 7.96 -9.60 12.60
CA THR A 79 7.82 -8.90 13.88
C THR A 79 7.20 -9.81 14.95
N PHE A 80 6.30 -10.70 14.55
CA PHE A 80 5.55 -11.58 15.45
C PHE A 80 5.74 -13.06 15.07
N PRO A 81 6.95 -13.63 15.19
CA PRO A 81 7.22 -15.00 14.76
C PRO A 81 6.44 -16.07 15.54
N GLU A 82 6.03 -15.77 16.77
CA GLU A 82 5.23 -16.67 17.60
C GLU A 82 3.75 -16.67 17.23
N LEU A 83 3.25 -15.57 16.63
CA LEU A 83 1.89 -15.47 16.17
C LEU A 83 1.79 -16.09 14.76
N LYS A 84 1.13 -17.23 14.66
CA LYS A 84 0.86 -17.85 13.36
C LYS A 84 -0.21 -17.08 12.61
N ILE A 85 0.06 -16.69 11.36
CA ILE A 85 -0.96 -16.12 10.48
C ILE A 85 -2.03 -17.20 10.24
N PRO A 86 -3.33 -16.90 10.43
CA PRO A 86 -4.38 -17.81 9.98
C PRO A 86 -4.26 -18.03 8.47
N VAL A 87 -4.11 -19.28 8.05
CA VAL A 87 -3.87 -19.66 6.65
C VAL A 87 -4.91 -19.02 5.72
N VAL A 88 -6.15 -18.93 6.16
CA VAL A 88 -7.24 -18.32 5.39
C VAL A 88 -6.94 -16.85 5.06
N ILE A 89 -6.44 -16.08 6.03
CA ILE A 89 -6.13 -14.64 5.84
C ILE A 89 -4.95 -14.50 4.87
N GLU A 90 -3.90 -15.29 5.03
CA GLU A 90 -2.73 -15.26 4.14
C GLU A 90 -3.13 -15.59 2.69
N VAL A 91 -3.93 -16.64 2.49
CA VAL A 91 -4.42 -17.04 1.17
C VAL A 91 -5.32 -15.95 0.55
N VAL A 92 -6.21 -15.34 1.33
CA VAL A 92 -7.08 -14.26 0.84
C VAL A 92 -6.26 -13.06 0.42
N ILE A 93 -5.24 -12.66 1.19
CA ILE A 93 -4.33 -11.54 0.84
C ILE A 93 -3.63 -11.84 -0.48
N TRP A 94 -3.06 -13.04 -0.64
CA TRP A 94 -2.34 -13.42 -1.85
C TRP A 94 -3.25 -13.49 -3.08
N ILE A 95 -4.41 -14.13 -2.97
CA ILE A 95 -5.37 -14.24 -4.07
C ILE A 95 -5.85 -12.86 -4.49
N SER A 96 -6.26 -12.02 -3.53
CA SER A 96 -6.72 -10.66 -3.85
C SER A 96 -5.60 -9.81 -4.47
N ALA A 97 -4.37 -9.91 -3.99
CA ALA A 97 -3.23 -9.20 -4.56
C ALA A 97 -2.95 -9.61 -6.01
N VAL A 98 -2.93 -10.92 -6.30
CA VAL A 98 -2.72 -11.46 -7.66
C VAL A 98 -3.84 -11.01 -8.59
N ILE A 99 -5.11 -11.19 -8.19
CA ILE A 99 -6.27 -10.75 -8.97
C ILE A 99 -6.16 -9.27 -9.30
N ARG A 100 -5.80 -8.43 -8.33
CA ARG A 100 -5.63 -6.99 -8.55
C ARG A 100 -4.53 -6.67 -9.56
N ILE A 101 -3.36 -7.31 -9.44
CA ILE A 101 -2.25 -7.11 -10.38
C ILE A 101 -2.69 -7.51 -11.81
N VAL A 102 -3.35 -8.67 -11.95
CA VAL A 102 -3.87 -9.14 -13.23
C VAL A 102 -4.85 -8.13 -13.82
N ILE A 103 -5.81 -7.62 -13.02
CA ILE A 103 -6.76 -6.60 -13.48
C ILE A 103 -6.00 -5.32 -13.90
N CYS A 104 -4.97 -4.90 -13.19
CA CYS A 104 -4.15 -3.74 -13.55
C CYS A 104 -3.43 -3.89 -14.90
N MET A 105 -3.11 -5.12 -15.29
CA MET A 105 -2.44 -5.43 -16.56
C MET A 105 -3.39 -5.46 -17.76
N PHE A 106 -4.71 -5.51 -17.55
CA PHE A 106 -5.67 -5.53 -18.66
C PHE A 106 -5.65 -4.22 -19.45
N PRO A 107 -5.49 -4.29 -20.78
CA PRO A 107 -5.52 -3.12 -21.66
C PRO A 107 -6.86 -2.38 -21.62
N GLN A 108 -7.96 -3.08 -21.30
CA GLN A 108 -9.31 -2.52 -21.17
C GLN A 108 -9.47 -1.49 -20.03
N ASN A 109 -8.47 -1.35 -19.14
CA ASN A 109 -8.45 -0.26 -18.15
C ASN A 109 -8.37 1.11 -18.79
N ASN A 110 -7.89 1.22 -20.03
CA ASN A 110 -7.76 2.49 -20.77
C ASN A 110 -7.01 3.55 -19.94
N TRP A 111 -5.88 3.17 -19.36
CA TRP A 111 -5.09 4.03 -18.48
C TRP A 111 -4.70 5.38 -19.09
N CYS A 112 -4.51 5.41 -20.41
CA CYS A 112 -4.05 6.58 -21.15
C CYS A 112 -5.19 7.47 -21.67
N THR A 113 -6.45 7.15 -21.39
CA THR A 113 -7.62 7.92 -21.80
C THR A 113 -8.20 8.72 -20.64
N ASP A 114 -8.81 9.87 -20.92
CA ASP A 114 -9.39 10.76 -19.90
C ASP A 114 -10.57 10.11 -19.17
N GLU A 115 -11.31 9.23 -19.84
CA GLU A 115 -12.48 8.58 -19.23
C GLU A 115 -12.15 7.35 -18.40
N GLY A 116 -11.13 6.55 -18.80
CA GLY A 116 -10.78 5.29 -18.14
C GLY A 116 -11.97 4.33 -18.04
N ASN A 117 -11.76 3.11 -17.60
CA ASN A 117 -12.85 2.16 -17.37
C ASN A 117 -13.30 2.20 -15.91
N MET A 118 -14.44 2.87 -15.63
CA MET A 118 -14.96 3.02 -14.28
C MET A 118 -15.28 1.67 -13.62
N LYS A 119 -15.86 0.70 -14.39
CA LYS A 119 -16.21 -0.63 -13.86
C LYS A 119 -14.98 -1.37 -13.38
N LEU A 120 -13.93 -1.43 -14.21
CA LEU A 120 -12.64 -2.08 -13.83
C LEU A 120 -11.96 -1.33 -12.68
N SER A 121 -12.08 -0.01 -12.64
CA SER A 121 -11.56 0.79 -11.51
C SER A 121 -12.24 0.42 -10.18
N VAL A 122 -13.56 0.28 -10.17
CA VAL A 122 -14.32 -0.12 -8.97
C VAL A 122 -13.94 -1.53 -8.53
N ILE A 123 -13.91 -2.50 -9.46
CA ILE A 123 -13.54 -3.89 -9.15
C ILE A 123 -12.12 -3.96 -8.59
N ARG A 124 -11.16 -3.30 -9.24
CA ARG A 124 -9.76 -3.23 -8.79
C ARG A 124 -9.62 -2.67 -7.38
N ASN A 125 -10.38 -1.62 -7.06
CA ASN A 125 -10.36 -0.99 -5.75
C ASN A 125 -11.08 -1.82 -4.69
N ALA A 126 -12.16 -2.55 -5.04
CA ALA A 126 -12.82 -3.48 -4.15
C ALA A 126 -11.89 -4.65 -3.78
N VAL A 127 -11.20 -5.24 -4.75
CA VAL A 127 -10.20 -6.30 -4.52
C VAL A 127 -9.06 -5.77 -3.64
N PHE A 128 -8.64 -4.52 -3.85
CA PHE A 128 -7.63 -3.89 -3.00
C PHE A 128 -8.10 -3.68 -1.55
N ALA A 129 -9.36 -3.32 -1.36
CA ALA A 129 -9.92 -3.20 -0.03
C ALA A 129 -9.88 -4.54 0.71
N VAL A 130 -10.13 -5.67 0.03
CA VAL A 130 -9.99 -7.00 0.62
C VAL A 130 -8.55 -7.26 1.10
N THR A 131 -7.54 -6.96 0.27
CA THR A 131 -6.14 -7.06 0.66
C THR A 131 -5.84 -6.21 1.90
N GLY A 132 -6.29 -4.96 1.90
CA GLY A 132 -6.06 -4.02 3.01
C GLY A 132 -6.75 -4.44 4.31
N ILE A 133 -7.98 -4.94 4.23
CA ILE A 133 -8.72 -5.47 5.37
C ILE A 133 -8.00 -6.71 5.94
N GLY A 134 -7.50 -7.60 5.09
CA GLY A 134 -6.71 -8.75 5.52
C GLY A 134 -5.48 -8.35 6.34
N VAL A 135 -4.69 -7.40 5.82
CA VAL A 135 -3.51 -6.88 6.53
C VAL A 135 -3.91 -6.14 7.82
N MET A 136 -4.97 -5.33 7.80
CA MET A 136 -5.49 -4.65 8.98
C MET A 136 -5.86 -5.64 10.10
N ILE A 137 -6.54 -6.74 9.75
CA ILE A 137 -6.90 -7.79 10.72
C ILE A 137 -5.66 -8.39 11.36
N LEU A 138 -4.57 -8.64 10.61
CA LEU A 138 -3.32 -9.14 11.17
C LEU A 138 -2.76 -8.19 12.24
N TYR A 139 -2.73 -6.89 11.97
CA TYR A 139 -2.26 -5.90 12.93
C TYR A 139 -3.20 -5.72 14.13
N LEU A 140 -4.49 -5.97 13.98
CA LEU A 140 -5.44 -6.01 15.10
C LEU A 140 -5.24 -7.26 15.97
N ILE A 141 -4.98 -8.42 15.36
CA ILE A 141 -4.70 -9.67 16.08
C ILE A 141 -3.42 -9.53 16.93
N SER A 142 -2.38 -8.88 16.40
CA SER A 142 -1.15 -8.63 17.17
C SER A 142 -1.38 -7.67 18.35
N GLY A 143 -2.31 -6.74 18.23
CA GLY A 143 -2.72 -5.84 19.32
C GLY A 143 -1.56 -5.17 20.03
N ASN A 144 -1.46 -5.37 21.35
CA ASN A 144 -0.40 -4.88 22.21
C ASN A 144 0.67 -5.94 22.52
N THR A 145 0.74 -7.01 21.74
CA THR A 145 1.75 -8.06 21.93
C THR A 145 3.15 -7.44 21.90
N TYR A 146 4.01 -7.84 22.80
CA TYR A 146 5.38 -7.31 23.00
C TYR A 146 5.47 -5.80 23.28
N GLY A 147 4.38 -5.13 23.67
CA GLY A 147 4.39 -3.69 23.97
C GLY A 147 4.48 -2.77 22.77
N TYR A 148 4.39 -3.28 21.54
CA TYR A 148 4.56 -2.48 20.32
C TYR A 148 3.35 -1.65 19.91
N HIS A 149 2.23 -1.71 20.62
CA HIS A 149 1.01 -0.92 20.34
C HIS A 149 0.58 -0.93 18.86
N MET A 150 0.58 -2.11 18.22
CA MET A 150 0.33 -2.28 16.78
C MET A 150 -1.08 -1.90 16.34
N THR A 151 -2.00 -1.66 17.25
CA THR A 151 -3.31 -1.07 16.96
C THR A 151 -3.22 0.27 16.22
N ARG A 152 -2.14 1.04 16.44
CA ARG A 152 -1.86 2.29 15.71
C ARG A 152 -1.62 2.04 14.22
N MET A 153 -0.99 0.92 13.87
CA MET A 153 -0.77 0.53 12.46
C MET A 153 -2.11 0.23 11.78
N ALA A 154 -2.99 -0.52 12.45
CA ALA A 154 -4.35 -0.75 11.95
C ALA A 154 -5.12 0.56 11.77
N ALA A 155 -5.04 1.49 12.73
CA ALA A 155 -5.65 2.81 12.62
C ALA A 155 -5.15 3.60 11.40
N ALA A 156 -3.83 3.61 11.16
CA ALA A 156 -3.25 4.26 9.98
C ALA A 156 -3.74 3.64 8.66
N ILE A 157 -3.87 2.31 8.61
CA ILE A 157 -4.43 1.61 7.45
C ILE A 157 -5.90 2.00 7.23
N ILE A 158 -6.72 2.06 8.29
CA ILE A 158 -8.14 2.48 8.22
C ILE A 158 -8.23 3.91 7.69
N ILE A 159 -7.45 4.85 8.20
CA ILE A 159 -7.43 6.24 7.75
C ILE A 159 -7.03 6.31 6.27
N SER A 160 -5.99 5.57 5.88
CA SER A 160 -5.54 5.52 4.49
C SER A 160 -6.64 5.04 3.53
N PHE A 161 -7.33 3.93 3.86
CA PHE A 161 -8.43 3.41 3.04
C PHE A 161 -9.66 4.32 3.07
N GLY A 162 -10.02 4.83 4.24
CA GLY A 162 -11.14 5.76 4.40
C GLY A 162 -10.99 7.04 3.58
N CYS A 163 -9.75 7.51 3.39
CA CYS A 163 -9.45 8.63 2.51
C CYS A 163 -9.36 8.22 1.03
N TYR A 164 -8.81 7.03 0.73
CA TYR A 164 -8.58 6.57 -0.62
C TYR A 164 -9.87 6.21 -1.39
N LEU A 165 -10.79 5.49 -0.75
CA LEU A 165 -12.02 5.02 -1.40
C LEU A 165 -12.90 6.17 -1.92
N PRO A 166 -13.20 7.23 -1.15
CA PRO A 166 -13.96 8.37 -1.66
C PRO A 166 -13.27 9.07 -2.83
N VAL A 167 -11.93 9.19 -2.79
CA VAL A 167 -11.19 9.81 -3.89
C VAL A 167 -11.35 9.02 -5.18
N THR A 168 -11.23 7.70 -5.12
CA THR A 168 -11.33 6.85 -6.31
C THR A 168 -12.74 6.80 -6.90
N LEU A 169 -13.76 6.95 -6.07
CA LEU A 169 -15.17 6.89 -6.51
C LEU A 169 -15.72 8.25 -6.94
N PHE A 170 -15.36 9.32 -6.24
CA PHE A 170 -16.03 10.62 -6.38
C PHE A 170 -15.15 11.74 -6.94
N SER A 171 -13.85 11.52 -7.19
CA SER A 171 -12.96 12.58 -7.68
C SER A 171 -13.35 13.17 -9.03
N LYS A 172 -14.07 12.41 -9.87
CA LYS A 172 -14.59 12.89 -11.17
C LYS A 172 -15.81 13.80 -11.00
N THR A 173 -16.67 13.54 -10.01
CA THR A 173 -17.89 14.31 -9.75
C THR A 173 -17.65 15.50 -8.82
N LYS A 174 -16.76 15.35 -7.86
CA LYS A 174 -16.42 16.36 -6.84
C LYS A 174 -14.89 16.51 -6.71
N PRO A 175 -14.25 17.46 -7.43
CA PRO A 175 -12.80 17.64 -7.41
C PRO A 175 -12.22 17.88 -6.01
N GLN A 176 -13.00 18.49 -5.11
CA GLN A 176 -12.60 18.76 -3.72
C GLN A 176 -12.27 17.50 -2.92
N VAL A 177 -12.87 16.34 -3.29
CA VAL A 177 -12.56 15.05 -2.67
C VAL A 177 -11.09 14.66 -2.87
N GLY A 178 -10.43 15.21 -3.89
CA GLY A 178 -8.99 15.03 -4.11
C GLY A 178 -8.11 15.50 -2.94
N LEU A 179 -8.58 16.44 -2.11
CA LEU A 179 -7.86 16.88 -0.90
C LEU A 179 -7.68 15.76 0.14
N LEU A 180 -8.53 14.72 0.12
CA LEU A 180 -8.37 13.54 0.99
C LEU A 180 -7.09 12.73 0.68
N MET A 181 -6.42 13.02 -0.42
CA MET A 181 -5.09 12.44 -0.69
C MET A 181 -4.02 12.92 0.32
N ILE A 182 -4.18 14.12 0.90
CA ILE A 182 -3.23 14.65 1.90
C ILE A 182 -3.24 13.79 3.17
N PRO A 183 -4.38 13.60 3.88
CA PRO A 183 -4.41 12.74 5.07
C PRO A 183 -4.06 11.27 4.75
N LYS A 184 -4.36 10.78 3.54
CA LYS A 184 -3.88 9.47 3.08
C LYS A 184 -2.35 9.39 3.10
N THR A 185 -1.66 10.38 2.53
CA THR A 185 -0.20 10.43 2.50
C THR A 185 0.38 10.57 3.91
N CYS A 186 -0.24 11.38 4.78
CA CYS A 186 0.15 11.46 6.19
C CYS A 186 0.02 10.11 6.90
N ALA A 187 -1.02 9.32 6.61
CA ALA A 187 -1.18 7.99 7.18
C ALA A 187 -0.05 7.03 6.74
N TYR A 188 0.39 7.10 5.50
CA TYR A 188 1.55 6.32 5.03
C TYR A 188 2.86 6.75 5.68
N MET A 189 3.09 8.07 5.83
CA MET A 189 4.25 8.58 6.57
C MET A 189 4.22 8.08 8.02
N TRP A 190 3.05 8.05 8.64
CA TRP A 190 2.89 7.52 9.98
C TRP A 190 3.21 6.03 10.06
N ILE A 191 2.81 5.21 9.07
CA ILE A 191 3.19 3.79 8.98
C ILE A 191 4.72 3.63 8.94
N ILE A 192 5.42 4.45 8.14
CA ILE A 192 6.88 4.43 8.03
C ILE A 192 7.52 4.81 9.38
N VAL A 193 7.05 5.89 10.01
CA VAL A 193 7.58 6.35 11.31
C VAL A 193 7.36 5.28 12.39
N MET A 194 6.18 4.64 12.45
CA MET A 194 5.95 3.53 13.37
C MET A 194 6.89 2.36 13.11
N GLY A 195 7.20 2.09 11.83
CA GLY A 195 8.19 1.09 11.47
C GLY A 195 9.59 1.41 12.00
N LEU A 196 10.01 2.66 11.88
CA LEU A 196 11.28 3.12 12.46
C LEU A 196 11.29 2.98 13.98
N GLN A 197 10.18 3.27 14.67
CA GLN A 197 10.06 3.09 16.12
C GLN A 197 10.18 1.62 16.57
N LEU A 198 9.86 0.67 15.70
CA LEU A 198 10.07 -0.76 15.96
C LEU A 198 11.55 -1.17 15.86
N MET A 199 12.38 -0.30 15.34
CA MET A 199 13.81 -0.57 15.14
C MET A 199 14.68 -0.04 16.25
N PHE A 200 14.21 0.95 17.00
CA PHE A 200 14.88 1.58 18.14
C PHE A 200 14.12 1.33 19.44
#